data_d6bc52b51821897ee982ff64149c4f73
#
_entry.id   d6bc52b51821897ee982ff64149c4f73
#
_cell.length_a   1.000
_cell.length_b   1.000
_cell.length_c   1.000
_cell.angle_alpha   90.00
_cell.angle_beta   90.00
_cell.angle_gamma   90.00
#
_symmetry.space_group_name_H-M   'P 1'
#
loop_
_entity.id
_entity.type
_entity.pdbx_description
1 polymer ?
#
loop_
_entity_poly.entity_id
_entity_poly.type
_entity_poly.pdbx_seq_one_letter_code
_entity_poly.pdbx_strand_id
1 'polypeptide(L)'
;ADVCLVLSKNMKQYIDTKYGVNSVLFANGIDKPENHDVDIIRDKYGLEKDSYILSLGRIVPEKGLQYLIEAFKNCKTDKKLVIAGGSESNKDYYNQLLELADGDKRIVFTGYVYGQEIQELYSNSYIFALPSNLEGMANALLEAMSYGNCCLISDIPENTEVVHEKAMWFEKENAKDLQKKLQMLLNDSELVKKYKT
;
A
#
# COMPACT_ATOMS: atom_id res chain seq x y z
N ALA A 1 -32.95 2.16 6.05
CA ALA A 1 -31.87 2.65 6.92
C ALA A 1 -32.15 4.13 7.21
N ASP A 2 -31.98 4.54 8.44
CA ASP A 2 -32.28 5.92 8.86
C ASP A 2 -31.16 6.89 8.51
N VAL A 3 -29.92 6.37 8.35
CA VAL A 3 -28.72 7.12 7.98
C VAL A 3 -27.86 6.28 7.03
N CYS A 4 -27.31 6.91 6.00
CA CYS A 4 -26.31 6.34 5.11
C CYS A 4 -24.95 6.97 5.45
N LEU A 5 -23.97 6.15 5.88
CA LEU A 5 -22.60 6.58 6.15
C LEU A 5 -21.72 6.23 4.95
N VAL A 6 -20.81 7.13 4.59
CA VAL A 6 -19.86 6.95 3.50
C VAL A 6 -18.46 7.35 3.95
N LEU A 7 -17.44 6.74 3.37
CA LEU A 7 -16.04 6.87 3.82
C LEU A 7 -15.24 7.94 3.08
N SER A 8 -15.71 8.39 1.89
CA SER A 8 -15.00 9.38 1.08
C SER A 8 -15.98 10.40 0.47
N LYS A 9 -15.48 11.58 0.10
CA LYS A 9 -16.30 12.62 -0.57
C LYS A 9 -16.78 12.15 -1.93
N ASN A 10 -15.94 11.41 -2.66
CA ASN A 10 -16.29 10.84 -3.95
C ASN A 10 -17.46 9.85 -3.81
N MET A 11 -17.42 8.96 -2.83
CA MET A 11 -18.50 8.03 -2.52
C MET A 11 -19.76 8.77 -2.09
N LYS A 12 -19.63 9.84 -1.28
CA LYS A 12 -20.76 10.69 -0.89
C LYS A 12 -21.45 11.28 -2.11
N GLN A 13 -20.71 11.92 -2.99
CA GLN A 13 -21.25 12.52 -4.20
C GLN A 13 -21.96 11.48 -5.09
N TYR A 14 -21.34 10.31 -5.26
CA TYR A 14 -21.94 9.22 -6.05
C TYR A 14 -23.25 8.72 -5.45
N ILE A 15 -23.28 8.41 -4.16
CA ILE A 15 -24.47 7.87 -3.46
C ILE A 15 -25.60 8.91 -3.42
N ASP A 16 -25.28 10.14 -3.06
CA ASP A 16 -26.27 11.22 -2.97
C ASP A 16 -26.91 11.50 -4.34
N THR A 17 -26.08 11.55 -5.39
CA THR A 17 -26.56 11.81 -6.76
C THR A 17 -27.37 10.64 -7.32
N LYS A 18 -26.89 9.41 -7.14
CA LYS A 18 -27.48 8.22 -7.75
C LYS A 18 -28.77 7.78 -7.07
N TYR A 19 -28.84 7.93 -5.74
CA TYR A 19 -29.95 7.39 -4.95
C TYR A 19 -30.80 8.48 -4.31
N GLY A 20 -30.49 9.77 -4.50
CA GLY A 20 -31.26 10.89 -3.96
C GLY A 20 -31.25 10.94 -2.42
N VAL A 21 -30.23 10.46 -1.78
CA VAL A 21 -30.06 10.44 -0.31
C VAL A 21 -29.10 11.54 0.13
N ASN A 22 -29.16 11.92 1.40
CA ASN A 22 -28.17 12.80 2.02
C ASN A 22 -27.28 11.97 2.94
N SER A 23 -26.23 11.38 2.38
CA SER A 23 -25.31 10.56 3.16
C SER A 23 -24.40 11.42 4.05
N VAL A 24 -23.90 10.83 5.12
CA VAL A 24 -23.00 11.47 6.08
C VAL A 24 -21.59 10.93 5.86
N LEU A 25 -20.62 11.82 5.64
CA LEU A 25 -19.20 11.46 5.57
C LEU A 25 -18.71 11.08 6.97
N PHE A 26 -18.21 9.86 7.10
CA PHE A 26 -17.64 9.32 8.32
C PHE A 26 -16.31 8.65 7.99
N ALA A 27 -15.22 9.41 8.12
CA ALA A 27 -13.87 8.90 7.82
C ALA A 27 -13.41 7.90 8.89
N ASN A 28 -12.60 6.91 8.46
CA ASN A 28 -11.93 6.01 9.38
C ASN A 28 -10.88 6.76 10.20
N GLY A 29 -10.76 6.39 11.46
CA GLY A 29 -9.63 6.74 12.33
C GLY A 29 -8.66 5.58 12.43
N ILE A 30 -7.44 5.87 12.89
CA ILE A 30 -6.43 4.88 13.22
C ILE A 30 -5.85 5.18 14.61
N ASP A 31 -5.37 4.15 15.27
CA ASP A 31 -4.68 4.30 16.53
C ASP A 31 -3.32 4.98 16.35
N LYS A 32 -2.80 5.57 17.43
CA LYS A 32 -1.44 6.12 17.43
C LYS A 32 -0.45 4.98 17.20
N PRO A 33 0.49 5.14 16.24
CA PRO A 33 1.43 4.09 15.93
C PRO A 33 2.41 3.86 17.08
N GLU A 34 2.80 2.61 17.26
CA GLU A 34 3.90 2.20 18.12
C GLU A 34 5.08 1.81 17.22
N ASN A 35 6.16 2.58 17.28
CA ASN A 35 7.36 2.28 16.50
C ASN A 35 8.14 1.15 17.17
N HIS A 36 8.55 0.18 16.38
CA HIS A 36 9.37 -0.96 16.79
C HIS A 36 10.64 -1.04 15.96
N ASP A 37 11.74 -1.38 16.62
CA ASP A 37 12.95 -1.77 15.93
C ASP A 37 12.77 -3.14 15.25
N VAL A 38 13.67 -3.46 14.34
CA VAL A 38 13.65 -4.71 13.60
C VAL A 38 14.01 -5.87 14.53
N ASP A 39 13.14 -6.87 14.65
CA ASP A 39 13.33 -8.09 15.43
C ASP A 39 12.70 -9.30 14.70
N ILE A 40 11.37 -9.46 14.80
CA ILE A 40 10.61 -10.56 14.20
C ILE A 40 10.81 -10.63 12.68
N ILE A 41 10.76 -9.49 12.00
CA ILE A 41 10.87 -9.43 10.54
C ILE A 41 12.28 -9.74 10.03
N ARG A 42 13.30 -9.54 10.86
CA ARG A 42 14.68 -9.97 10.56
C ARG A 42 14.76 -11.49 10.57
N ASP A 43 14.28 -12.10 11.64
CA ASP A 43 14.39 -13.55 11.85
C ASP A 43 13.57 -14.33 10.82
N LYS A 44 12.37 -13.84 10.49
CA LYS A 44 11.47 -14.53 9.55
C LYS A 44 11.82 -14.31 8.08
N TYR A 45 12.20 -13.07 7.70
CA TYR A 45 12.27 -12.64 6.30
C TYR A 45 13.62 -12.08 5.90
N GLY A 46 14.56 -11.94 6.86
CA GLY A 46 15.86 -11.30 6.63
C GLY A 46 15.69 -9.84 6.19
N LEU A 47 14.80 -9.10 6.86
CA LEU A 47 14.53 -7.69 6.60
C LEU A 47 15.26 -6.82 7.61
N GLU A 48 15.82 -5.71 7.13
CA GLU A 48 16.43 -4.67 7.94
C GLU A 48 15.72 -3.33 7.72
N LYS A 49 15.97 -2.38 8.59
CA LYS A 49 15.43 -1.03 8.44
C LYS A 49 15.78 -0.43 7.09
N ASP A 50 14.80 0.18 6.44
CA ASP A 50 14.91 0.82 5.11
C ASP A 50 15.40 -0.16 3.99
N SER A 51 15.34 -1.49 4.20
CA SER A 51 15.80 -2.49 3.22
C SER A 51 14.70 -2.97 2.27
N TYR A 52 13.46 -2.49 2.40
CA TYR A 52 12.33 -3.01 1.61
C TYR A 52 11.26 -1.96 1.29
N ILE A 53 10.51 -2.26 0.23
CA ILE A 53 9.24 -1.65 -0.12
C ILE A 53 8.14 -2.55 0.46
N LEU A 54 7.19 -1.97 1.18
CA LEU A 54 6.06 -2.68 1.79
C LEU A 54 4.78 -2.45 0.99
N SER A 55 4.04 -3.50 0.71
CA SER A 55 2.62 -3.45 0.36
C SER A 55 1.85 -4.35 1.30
N LEU A 56 0.87 -3.83 2.03
CA LEU A 56 0.14 -4.56 3.06
C LEU A 56 -1.36 -4.47 2.84
N GLY A 57 -2.05 -5.62 2.90
CA GLY A 57 -3.49 -5.71 2.79
C GLY A 57 -3.97 -7.05 2.25
N ARG A 58 -5.27 -7.16 2.01
CA ARG A 58 -5.83 -8.38 1.38
C ARG A 58 -5.26 -8.56 -0.03
N ILE A 59 -4.91 -9.78 -0.38
CA ILE A 59 -4.44 -10.10 -1.74
C ILE A 59 -5.65 -10.41 -2.62
N VAL A 60 -6.17 -9.37 -3.26
CA VAL A 60 -7.32 -9.41 -4.17
C VAL A 60 -7.05 -8.56 -5.41
N PRO A 61 -7.69 -8.82 -6.56
CA PRO A 61 -7.40 -8.13 -7.83
C PRO A 61 -7.50 -6.60 -7.75
N GLU A 62 -8.43 -6.08 -6.93
CA GLU A 62 -8.64 -4.65 -6.73
C GLU A 62 -7.42 -3.94 -6.12
N LYS A 63 -6.52 -4.69 -5.47
CA LYS A 63 -5.28 -4.14 -4.90
C LYS A 63 -4.16 -3.93 -5.92
N GLY A 64 -4.30 -4.41 -7.15
CA GLY A 64 -3.39 -4.12 -8.26
C GLY A 64 -1.94 -4.59 -8.07
N LEU A 65 -1.71 -5.62 -7.23
CA LEU A 65 -0.36 -6.08 -6.86
C LEU A 65 0.45 -6.59 -8.06
N GLN A 66 -0.22 -7.05 -9.13
CA GLN A 66 0.43 -7.43 -10.38
C GLN A 66 1.23 -6.28 -11.00
N TYR A 67 0.69 -5.05 -10.97
CA TYR A 67 1.41 -3.87 -11.48
C TYR A 67 2.65 -3.53 -10.65
N LEU A 68 2.57 -3.73 -9.32
CA LEU A 68 3.69 -3.49 -8.42
C LEU A 68 4.81 -4.52 -8.64
N ILE A 69 4.47 -5.80 -8.79
CA ILE A 69 5.44 -6.86 -9.08
C ILE A 69 6.12 -6.60 -10.43
N GLU A 70 5.35 -6.31 -11.49
CA GLU A 70 5.87 -6.00 -12.81
C GLU A 70 6.81 -4.78 -12.78
N ALA A 71 6.39 -3.71 -12.12
CA ALA A 71 7.19 -2.50 -11.95
C ALA A 71 8.48 -2.78 -11.19
N PHE A 72 8.39 -3.48 -10.05
CA PHE A 72 9.53 -3.78 -9.18
C PHE A 72 10.58 -4.67 -9.86
N LYS A 73 10.18 -5.70 -10.58
CA LYS A 73 11.10 -6.59 -11.34
C LYS A 73 11.98 -5.80 -12.32
N ASN A 74 11.47 -4.69 -12.84
CA ASN A 74 12.19 -3.80 -13.75
C ASN A 74 12.98 -2.67 -13.06
N CYS A 75 12.91 -2.57 -11.72
CA CYS A 75 13.69 -1.61 -10.94
C CYS A 75 15.10 -2.13 -10.65
N LYS A 76 16.07 -1.21 -10.70
CA LYS A 76 17.45 -1.45 -10.27
C LYS A 76 17.57 -1.15 -8.80
N THR A 77 17.57 -2.16 -7.95
CA THR A 77 17.68 -2.04 -6.49
C THR A 77 18.07 -3.36 -5.86
N ASP A 78 18.73 -3.31 -4.73
CA ASP A 78 19.01 -4.42 -3.82
C ASP A 78 17.94 -4.59 -2.74
N LYS A 79 17.02 -3.63 -2.62
CA LYS A 79 15.91 -3.70 -1.67
C LYS A 79 14.94 -4.82 -2.05
N LYS A 80 14.23 -5.33 -1.04
CA LYS A 80 13.17 -6.33 -1.23
C LYS A 80 11.81 -5.66 -1.48
N LEU A 81 10.91 -6.36 -2.16
CA LEU A 81 9.49 -6.07 -2.18
C LEU A 81 8.79 -7.05 -1.23
N VAL A 82 8.15 -6.53 -0.21
CA VAL A 82 7.39 -7.30 0.77
C VAL A 82 5.90 -7.12 0.52
N ILE A 83 5.22 -8.22 0.20
CA ILE A 83 3.77 -8.27 0.01
C ILE A 83 3.20 -9.02 1.23
N ALA A 84 2.61 -8.26 2.15
CA ALA A 84 2.08 -8.78 3.40
C ALA A 84 0.55 -8.86 3.36
N GLY A 85 0.01 -10.04 3.64
CA GLY A 85 -1.41 -10.32 3.68
C GLY A 85 -1.77 -11.68 3.12
N GLY A 86 -3.04 -12.04 3.24
CA GLY A 86 -3.54 -13.32 2.78
C GLY A 86 -4.58 -13.21 1.65
N SER A 87 -4.87 -14.35 1.02
CA SER A 87 -5.78 -14.46 -0.13
C SER A 87 -6.73 -15.67 -0.03
N GLU A 88 -7.31 -15.89 1.14
CA GLU A 88 -8.22 -17.06 1.33
C GLU A 88 -9.36 -17.11 0.30
N SER A 89 -9.85 -15.94 -0.09
CA SER A 89 -10.97 -15.79 -1.04
C SER A 89 -10.57 -15.73 -2.52
N ASN A 90 -9.27 -15.64 -2.85
CA ASN A 90 -8.75 -15.42 -4.20
C ASN A 90 -7.46 -16.19 -4.49
N LYS A 91 -7.50 -17.52 -4.31
CA LYS A 91 -6.32 -18.38 -4.50
C LYS A 91 -5.74 -18.30 -5.92
N ASP A 92 -6.59 -18.19 -6.94
CA ASP A 92 -6.15 -18.13 -8.33
C ASP A 92 -5.34 -16.85 -8.60
N TYR A 93 -5.82 -15.71 -8.09
CA TYR A 93 -5.07 -14.46 -8.19
C TYR A 93 -3.74 -14.52 -7.43
N TYR A 94 -3.74 -15.12 -6.25
CA TYR A 94 -2.51 -15.32 -5.48
C TYR A 94 -1.48 -16.17 -6.25
N ASN A 95 -1.93 -17.26 -6.86
CA ASN A 95 -1.06 -18.12 -7.67
C ASN A 95 -0.50 -17.35 -8.89
N GLN A 96 -1.33 -16.52 -9.56
CA GLN A 96 -0.85 -15.66 -10.64
C GLN A 96 0.23 -14.67 -10.16
N LEU A 97 0.11 -14.11 -8.96
CA LEU A 97 1.14 -13.23 -8.40
C LEU A 97 2.43 -13.99 -8.08
N LEU A 98 2.34 -15.23 -7.57
CA LEU A 98 3.50 -16.09 -7.34
C LEU A 98 4.23 -16.41 -8.65
N GLU A 99 3.48 -16.78 -9.70
CA GLU A 99 4.03 -17.02 -11.04
C GLU A 99 4.70 -15.75 -11.61
N LEU A 100 4.05 -14.59 -11.45
CA LEU A 100 4.62 -13.31 -11.90
C LEU A 100 5.89 -12.94 -11.15
N ALA A 101 5.98 -13.27 -9.87
CA ALA A 101 7.16 -13.03 -9.03
C ALA A 101 8.29 -14.06 -9.25
N ASP A 102 7.99 -15.18 -9.92
CA ASP A 102 8.93 -16.29 -10.05
C ASP A 102 10.31 -15.84 -10.60
N GLY A 103 11.36 -16.42 -10.02
CA GLY A 103 12.75 -16.12 -10.34
C GLY A 103 13.31 -14.84 -9.70
N ASP A 104 12.50 -13.99 -9.06
CA ASP A 104 13.01 -12.79 -8.36
C ASP A 104 13.03 -13.00 -6.83
N LYS A 105 14.20 -13.37 -6.31
CA LYS A 105 14.39 -13.62 -4.87
C LYS A 105 14.22 -12.38 -3.97
N ARG A 106 14.08 -11.19 -4.57
CA ARG A 106 13.81 -9.96 -3.82
C ARG A 106 12.35 -9.81 -3.43
N ILE A 107 11.44 -10.61 -4.03
CA ILE A 107 10.00 -10.53 -3.74
C ILE A 107 9.66 -11.53 -2.64
N VAL A 108 9.10 -11.03 -1.54
CA VAL A 108 8.75 -11.80 -0.34
C VAL A 108 7.26 -11.72 -0.09
N PHE A 109 6.58 -12.86 -0.06
CA PHE A 109 5.20 -12.97 0.39
C PHE A 109 5.20 -13.47 1.83
N THR A 110 4.68 -12.68 2.76
CA THR A 110 4.69 -13.06 4.19
C THR A 110 3.52 -13.94 4.59
N GLY A 111 2.44 -13.94 3.81
CA GLY A 111 1.13 -14.40 4.29
C GLY A 111 0.54 -13.43 5.30
N TYR A 112 -0.39 -13.91 6.13
CA TYR A 112 -0.98 -13.09 7.20
C TYR A 112 0.07 -12.73 8.26
N VAL A 113 0.07 -11.45 8.65
CA VAL A 113 0.91 -10.89 9.70
C VAL A 113 0.03 -10.23 10.77
N TYR A 114 0.45 -10.24 12.03
CA TYR A 114 -0.35 -9.76 13.15
C TYR A 114 0.51 -9.11 14.24
N GLY A 115 -0.12 -8.23 15.04
CA GLY A 115 0.49 -7.65 16.24
C GLY A 115 1.79 -6.91 15.95
N GLN A 116 2.84 -7.18 16.72
CA GLN A 116 4.13 -6.52 16.61
C GLN A 116 4.76 -6.67 15.22
N GLU A 117 4.55 -7.79 14.54
CA GLU A 117 5.08 -8.02 13.19
C GLU A 117 4.59 -6.99 12.17
N ILE A 118 3.29 -6.59 12.23
CA ILE A 118 2.75 -5.50 11.41
C ILE A 118 3.42 -4.17 11.78
N GLN A 119 3.56 -3.90 13.08
CA GLN A 119 4.16 -2.66 13.57
C GLN A 119 5.61 -2.53 13.12
N GLU A 120 6.40 -3.61 13.19
CA GLU A 120 7.77 -3.64 12.66
C GLU A 120 7.81 -3.40 11.15
N LEU A 121 6.90 -4.03 10.38
CA LEU A 121 6.84 -3.84 8.93
C LEU A 121 6.57 -2.38 8.54
N TYR A 122 5.65 -1.69 9.22
CA TYR A 122 5.42 -0.27 8.98
C TYR A 122 6.57 0.60 9.48
N SER A 123 7.09 0.33 10.69
CA SER A 123 8.14 1.15 11.33
C SER A 123 9.44 1.20 10.53
N ASN A 124 9.75 0.15 9.79
CA ASN A 124 11.06 -0.04 9.17
C ASN A 124 11.04 -0.04 7.64
N SER A 125 9.89 0.17 7.01
CA SER A 125 9.82 0.19 5.54
C SER A 125 10.47 1.44 4.95
N TYR A 126 11.11 1.30 3.81
CA TYR A 126 11.69 2.41 3.05
C TYR A 126 10.61 3.20 2.31
N ILE A 127 9.71 2.48 1.65
CA ILE A 127 8.55 2.98 0.91
C ILE A 127 7.36 2.08 1.22
N PHE A 128 6.19 2.67 1.40
CA PHE A 128 4.91 1.97 1.37
C PHE A 128 4.26 2.15 0.00
N ALA A 129 3.91 1.06 -0.67
CA ALA A 129 3.30 1.08 -2.00
C ALA A 129 1.86 0.56 -1.96
N LEU A 130 0.90 1.35 -2.47
CA LEU A 130 -0.52 0.98 -2.58
C LEU A 130 -0.99 1.12 -4.04
N PRO A 131 -0.88 0.06 -4.85
CA PRO A 131 -1.23 0.09 -6.27
C PRO A 131 -2.71 -0.17 -6.57
N SER A 132 -3.60 0.12 -5.64
CA SER A 132 -5.02 -0.25 -5.71
C SER A 132 -5.74 0.39 -6.89
N ASN A 133 -6.63 -0.38 -7.52
CA ASN A 133 -7.53 0.06 -8.57
C ASN A 133 -8.84 0.60 -8.00
N LEU A 134 -9.20 0.18 -6.80
CA LEU A 134 -10.43 0.56 -6.11
C LEU A 134 -10.23 0.48 -4.59
N GLU A 135 -10.68 1.51 -3.88
CA GLU A 135 -10.72 1.58 -2.42
C GLU A 135 -12.03 2.21 -1.94
N GLY A 136 -12.41 1.88 -0.71
CA GLY A 136 -13.40 2.69 0.02
C GLY A 136 -12.68 3.81 0.79
N MET A 137 -11.88 3.41 1.76
CA MET A 137 -10.83 4.16 2.43
C MET A 137 -9.76 3.13 2.84
N ALA A 138 -8.55 3.30 2.36
CA ALA A 138 -7.48 2.33 2.57
C ALA A 138 -6.88 2.48 3.97
N ASN A 139 -7.33 1.67 4.94
CA ASN A 139 -6.77 1.70 6.30
C ASN A 139 -5.24 1.49 6.29
N ALA A 140 -4.75 0.56 5.46
CA ALA A 140 -3.31 0.34 5.33
C ALA A 140 -2.53 1.59 4.89
N LEU A 141 -3.15 2.49 4.10
CA LEU A 141 -2.55 3.78 3.74
C LEU A 141 -2.54 4.74 4.93
N LEU A 142 -3.65 4.82 5.68
CA LEU A 142 -3.72 5.63 6.89
C LEU A 142 -2.69 5.16 7.94
N GLU A 143 -2.57 3.86 8.13
CA GLU A 143 -1.56 3.24 8.99
C GLU A 143 -0.16 3.61 8.51
N ALA A 144 0.19 3.39 7.23
CA ALA A 144 1.50 3.74 6.69
C ALA A 144 1.85 5.22 6.89
N MET A 145 0.88 6.12 6.68
CA MET A 145 1.06 7.56 6.92
C MET A 145 1.27 7.85 8.41
N SER A 146 0.58 7.17 9.32
CA SER A 146 0.76 7.37 10.76
C SER A 146 2.15 6.97 11.23
N TYR A 147 2.76 5.96 10.62
CA TYR A 147 4.15 5.57 10.85
C TYR A 147 5.18 6.50 10.15
N GLY A 148 4.71 7.52 9.43
CA GLY A 148 5.59 8.45 8.71
C GLY A 148 6.24 7.85 7.47
N ASN A 149 5.63 6.85 6.84
CA ASN A 149 6.19 6.22 5.64
C ASN A 149 6.10 7.11 4.41
N CYS A 150 7.12 7.04 3.56
CA CYS A 150 7.03 7.54 2.19
C CYS A 150 6.04 6.69 1.40
N CYS A 151 4.89 7.25 1.04
CA CYS A 151 3.83 6.52 0.33
C CYS A 151 3.91 6.74 -1.18
N LEU A 152 3.83 5.64 -1.96
CA LEU A 152 3.67 5.61 -3.41
C LEU A 152 2.34 4.95 -3.73
N ILE A 153 1.39 5.68 -4.29
CA ILE A 153 0.00 5.26 -4.44
C ILE A 153 -0.50 5.42 -5.87
N SER A 154 -1.54 4.67 -6.24
CA SER A 154 -2.29 4.94 -7.47
C SER A 154 -3.11 6.23 -7.33
N ASP A 155 -3.32 6.95 -8.44
CA ASP A 155 -4.01 8.24 -8.52
C ASP A 155 -5.53 8.17 -8.43
N ILE A 156 -6.07 7.07 -7.87
CA ILE A 156 -7.52 6.96 -7.65
C ILE A 156 -7.99 8.03 -6.64
N PRO A 157 -9.22 8.58 -6.81
CA PRO A 157 -9.74 9.65 -5.97
C PRO A 157 -9.70 9.33 -4.47
N GLU A 158 -10.01 8.08 -4.10
CA GLU A 158 -10.04 7.61 -2.71
C GLU A 158 -8.66 7.69 -2.04
N ASN A 159 -7.59 7.44 -2.77
CA ASN A 159 -6.23 7.54 -2.27
C ASN A 159 -5.76 9.00 -2.21
N THR A 160 -5.97 9.75 -3.30
CA THR A 160 -5.51 11.14 -3.41
C THR A 160 -6.24 12.07 -2.44
N GLU A 161 -7.52 11.78 -2.13
CA GLU A 161 -8.27 12.48 -1.09
C GLU A 161 -7.64 12.35 0.31
N VAL A 162 -7.03 11.20 0.62
CA VAL A 162 -6.40 10.93 1.91
C VAL A 162 -5.03 11.61 2.03
N VAL A 163 -4.20 11.48 0.99
CA VAL A 163 -2.78 11.90 1.10
C VAL A 163 -2.56 13.36 0.72
N HIS A 164 -3.48 13.98 -0.03
CA HIS A 164 -3.27 15.29 -0.65
C HIS A 164 -1.93 15.33 -1.41
N GLU A 165 -1.02 16.25 -1.05
CA GLU A 165 0.32 16.37 -1.67
C GLU A 165 1.43 15.62 -0.90
N LYS A 166 1.07 14.82 0.11
CA LYS A 166 2.02 14.16 1.01
C LYS A 166 2.45 12.76 0.57
N ALA A 167 2.12 12.36 -0.64
CA ALA A 167 2.55 11.09 -1.23
C ALA A 167 2.92 11.29 -2.70
N MET A 168 3.71 10.36 -3.23
CA MET A 168 3.93 10.28 -4.68
C MET A 168 2.83 9.43 -5.31
N TRP A 169 2.31 9.84 -6.46
CA TRP A 169 1.26 9.10 -7.18
C TRP A 169 1.77 8.64 -8.54
N PHE A 170 1.18 7.57 -9.01
CA PHE A 170 1.35 7.06 -10.36
C PHE A 170 -0.02 6.79 -10.99
N GLU A 171 -0.09 6.76 -12.30
CA GLU A 171 -1.29 6.49 -13.06
C GLU A 171 -1.80 5.07 -12.77
N LYS A 172 -3.06 4.96 -12.36
CA LYS A 172 -3.75 3.69 -12.09
C LYS A 172 -3.55 2.68 -13.22
N GLU A 173 -3.29 1.42 -12.86
CA GLU A 173 -3.09 0.31 -13.79
C GLU A 173 -1.89 0.47 -14.75
N ASN A 174 -1.02 1.44 -14.51
CA ASN A 174 0.16 1.70 -15.34
C ASN A 174 1.45 1.26 -14.65
N ALA A 175 1.87 0.00 -14.90
CA ALA A 175 3.10 -0.56 -14.33
C ALA A 175 4.36 0.21 -14.77
N LYS A 176 4.36 0.84 -15.94
CA LYS A 176 5.52 1.64 -16.43
C LYS A 176 5.65 2.96 -15.67
N ASP A 177 4.54 3.66 -15.39
CA ASP A 177 4.59 4.87 -14.60
C ASP A 177 4.92 4.54 -13.15
N LEU A 178 4.34 3.46 -12.58
CA LEU A 178 4.71 2.95 -11.27
C LEU A 178 6.21 2.64 -11.19
N GLN A 179 6.77 1.93 -12.16
CA GLN A 179 8.22 1.65 -12.23
C GLN A 179 9.04 2.94 -12.24
N LYS A 180 8.68 3.90 -13.06
CA LYS A 180 9.38 5.21 -13.15
C LYS A 180 9.38 5.93 -11.80
N LYS A 181 8.21 6.03 -11.15
CA LYS A 181 8.06 6.70 -9.85
C LYS A 181 8.81 5.95 -8.74
N LEU A 182 8.70 4.63 -8.72
CA LEU A 182 9.42 3.79 -7.77
C LEU A 182 10.93 3.93 -7.94
N GLN A 183 11.44 3.89 -9.18
CA GLN A 183 12.86 4.06 -9.43
C GLN A 183 13.38 5.46 -9.04
N MET A 184 12.56 6.52 -9.22
CA MET A 184 12.92 7.86 -8.73
C MET A 184 13.13 7.86 -7.21
N LEU A 185 12.20 7.29 -6.44
CA LEU A 185 12.31 7.17 -4.99
C LEU A 185 13.50 6.30 -4.57
N LEU A 186 13.76 5.20 -5.27
CA LEU A 186 14.88 4.30 -4.98
C LEU A 186 16.26 4.97 -5.23
N ASN A 187 16.33 5.92 -6.16
CA ASN A 187 17.57 6.63 -6.51
C ASN A 187 17.81 7.89 -5.66
N ASP A 188 16.80 8.42 -4.97
CA ASP A 188 16.85 9.70 -4.27
C ASP A 188 16.30 9.59 -2.84
N SER A 189 17.21 9.41 -1.87
CA SER A 189 16.86 9.32 -0.46
C SER A 189 16.30 10.64 0.12
N GLU A 190 16.66 11.78 -0.43
CA GLU A 190 16.13 13.08 0.01
C GLU A 190 14.67 13.23 -0.45
N LEU A 191 14.35 12.73 -1.64
CA LEU A 191 12.97 12.66 -2.11
C LEU A 191 12.11 11.75 -1.23
N VAL A 192 12.66 10.61 -0.79
CA VAL A 192 11.97 9.72 0.17
C VAL A 192 11.74 10.45 1.50
N LYS A 193 12.75 11.14 2.04
CA LYS A 193 12.62 11.91 3.28
C LYS A 193 11.56 13.02 3.17
N LYS A 194 11.45 13.67 2.00
CA LYS A 194 10.43 14.69 1.75
C LYS A 194 8.99 14.14 1.90
N TYR A 195 8.78 12.87 1.55
CA TYR A 195 7.47 12.20 1.64
C TYR A 195 7.29 11.38 2.93
N LYS A 196 8.32 11.25 3.77
CA LYS A 196 8.20 10.77 5.15
C LYS A 196 7.68 11.92 6.02
N THR A 197 6.48 11.82 6.56
CA THR A 197 5.80 12.92 7.29
C THR A 197 5.49 12.53 8.73
#